data_b3a376189edc513bb1429417eb4a5d74
#
_entry.id   b3a376189edc513bb1429417eb4a5d74
#
_cell.length_a   1.000
_cell.length_b   1.000
_cell.length_c   1.000
_cell.angle_alpha   90.00
_cell.angle_beta   90.00
_cell.angle_gamma   90.00
#
_symmetry.space_group_name_H-M   'P 1'
#
loop_
_entity.id
_entity.type
_entity.pdbx_description
1 polymer ?
#
loop_
_entity_poly.entity_id
_entity_poly.type
_entity_poly.pdbx_seq_one_letter_code
_entity_poly.pdbx_strand_id
1 'polypeptide(L)'
;MMQLFYQNNKTGDTWDLATVSEKVEFKTTRKGSAWSVEITLYNSTKVAFEYGSPLAFKLDDKEVFFGYLTKVKYEKDTKTTLTFHDQIKYLLRNINFVARDKNVNQIVSAIAGDFDLKIGELKAPAVTLSPQLKEDKKALDIIQEAMDETLVQSGELLVLYDKFGELTLTTPKNLPIQYIIGNESFM
;
A
#
# COMPACT_ATOMS: atom_id res chain seq x y z
N MET A 1 20.51 -1.14 -7.75
CA MET A 1 19.94 -1.90 -8.88
C MET A 1 18.46 -2.10 -8.65
N MET A 2 17.59 -1.96 -9.67
CA MET A 2 16.15 -2.22 -9.55
C MET A 2 15.88 -3.72 -9.62
N GLN A 3 15.03 -4.22 -8.71
CA GLN A 3 14.61 -5.62 -8.63
C GLN A 3 13.08 -5.66 -8.52
N LEU A 4 12.43 -6.52 -9.31
CA LEU A 4 10.98 -6.66 -9.38
C LEU A 4 10.59 -8.14 -9.26
N PHE A 5 10.58 -8.65 -8.04
CA PHE A 5 10.28 -10.06 -7.78
C PHE A 5 8.78 -10.31 -7.77
N TYR A 6 8.30 -10.97 -8.81
CA TYR A 6 6.94 -11.46 -8.94
C TYR A 6 6.91 -12.95 -8.59
N GLN A 7 5.99 -13.36 -7.74
CA GLN A 7 5.77 -14.78 -7.40
C GLN A 7 4.36 -15.20 -7.80
N ASN A 8 4.24 -16.24 -8.61
CA ASN A 8 2.94 -16.78 -8.99
C ASN A 8 2.33 -17.59 -7.85
N ASN A 9 1.13 -17.23 -7.41
CA ASN A 9 0.42 -17.88 -6.30
C ASN A 9 0.05 -19.34 -6.55
N LYS A 10 -0.12 -19.75 -7.83
CA LYS A 10 -0.54 -21.11 -8.17
C LYS A 10 0.65 -22.07 -8.27
N THR A 11 1.74 -21.61 -8.90
CA THR A 11 2.89 -22.48 -9.17
C THR A 11 4.01 -22.31 -8.14
N GLY A 12 4.03 -21.18 -7.43
CA GLY A 12 5.12 -20.82 -6.51
C GLY A 12 6.38 -20.29 -7.20
N ASP A 13 6.40 -20.26 -8.54
CA ASP A 13 7.54 -19.79 -9.30
C ASP A 13 7.76 -18.30 -9.08
N THR A 14 9.03 -17.88 -9.05
CA THR A 14 9.42 -16.49 -8.84
C THR A 14 10.28 -16.00 -10.02
N TRP A 15 9.98 -14.79 -10.51
CA TRP A 15 10.70 -14.13 -11.60
C TRP A 15 11.11 -12.72 -11.21
N ASP A 16 12.30 -12.31 -11.62
CA ASP A 16 12.68 -10.89 -11.62
C ASP A 16 12.24 -10.26 -12.94
N LEU A 17 11.20 -9.44 -12.89
CA LEU A 17 10.65 -8.76 -14.06
C LEU A 17 11.45 -7.53 -14.47
N ALA A 18 12.46 -7.09 -13.71
CA ALA A 18 13.23 -5.89 -14.00
C ALA A 18 13.93 -5.95 -15.35
N THR A 19 14.46 -7.14 -15.73
CA THR A 19 15.20 -7.33 -16.97
C THR A 19 14.35 -7.32 -18.24
N VAL A 20 13.05 -7.56 -18.10
CA VAL A 20 12.08 -7.64 -19.21
C VAL A 20 11.07 -6.49 -19.20
N SER A 21 11.18 -5.59 -18.23
CA SER A 21 10.35 -4.40 -18.14
C SER A 21 10.85 -3.30 -19.08
N GLU A 22 9.92 -2.75 -19.86
CA GLU A 22 10.15 -1.54 -20.66
C GLU A 22 9.96 -0.28 -19.82
N LYS A 23 8.97 -0.32 -18.93
CA LYS A 23 8.57 0.83 -18.11
C LYS A 23 8.08 0.36 -16.76
N VAL A 24 8.46 1.08 -15.72
CA VAL A 24 7.97 0.91 -14.35
C VAL A 24 7.51 2.26 -13.84
N GLU A 25 6.24 2.36 -13.42
CA GLU A 25 5.68 3.56 -12.81
C GLU A 25 5.25 3.23 -11.37
N PHE A 26 5.82 3.93 -10.41
CA PHE A 26 5.39 3.88 -9.01
C PHE A 26 4.56 5.12 -8.70
N LYS A 27 3.31 4.91 -8.28
CA LYS A 27 2.36 5.97 -7.95
C LYS A 27 2.02 5.91 -6.48
N THR A 28 2.26 7.01 -5.78
CA THR A 28 1.92 7.17 -4.37
C THR A 28 0.84 8.23 -4.22
N THR A 29 -0.03 8.02 -3.25
CA THR A 29 -1.03 9.01 -2.85
C THR A 29 -0.94 9.22 -1.34
N ARG A 30 -1.09 10.46 -0.92
CA ARG A 30 -1.02 10.78 0.50
C ARG A 30 -2.26 10.35 1.27
N LYS A 31 -3.44 10.40 0.65
CA LYS A 31 -4.73 10.14 1.32
C LYS A 31 -5.73 9.54 0.33
N GLY A 32 -6.54 8.61 0.79
CA GLY A 32 -7.75 8.16 0.08
C GLY A 32 -7.56 7.09 -0.99
N SER A 33 -6.36 6.59 -1.23
CA SER A 33 -6.12 5.55 -2.23
C SER A 33 -4.91 4.67 -1.88
N ALA A 34 -4.88 3.47 -2.42
CA ALA A 34 -3.74 2.57 -2.39
C ALA A 34 -2.59 3.09 -3.26
N TRP A 35 -1.35 2.78 -2.90
CA TRP A 35 -0.22 2.96 -3.79
C TRP A 35 -0.23 1.88 -4.86
N SER A 36 0.37 2.18 -5.99
CA SER A 36 0.42 1.24 -7.11
C SER A 36 1.75 1.25 -7.85
N VAL A 37 2.11 0.07 -8.35
CA VAL A 37 3.19 -0.10 -9.34
C VAL A 37 2.58 -0.62 -10.62
N GLU A 38 2.87 0.06 -11.73
CA GLU A 38 2.50 -0.36 -13.07
C GLU A 38 3.76 -0.75 -13.84
N ILE A 39 3.79 -1.97 -14.37
CA ILE A 39 4.93 -2.53 -15.10
C ILE A 39 4.47 -2.86 -16.51
N THR A 40 5.13 -2.29 -17.51
CA THR A 40 4.94 -2.66 -18.92
C THR A 40 6.05 -3.61 -19.34
N LEU A 41 5.68 -4.80 -19.80
CA LEU A 41 6.57 -5.86 -20.25
C LEU A 41 6.47 -6.07 -21.76
N TYR A 42 7.55 -6.53 -22.38
CA TYR A 42 7.49 -7.06 -23.75
C TYR A 42 6.82 -8.44 -23.75
N ASN A 43 6.00 -8.75 -24.77
CA ASN A 43 5.25 -10.01 -24.88
C ASN A 43 6.11 -11.26 -25.11
N SER A 44 7.43 -11.13 -25.18
CA SER A 44 8.35 -12.28 -25.29
C SER A 44 8.46 -13.09 -23.99
N THR A 45 7.86 -12.62 -22.88
CA THR A 45 7.93 -13.30 -21.59
C THR A 45 6.93 -14.45 -21.53
N LYS A 46 7.42 -15.66 -21.21
CA LYS A 46 6.61 -16.86 -20.97
C LYS A 46 6.05 -16.92 -19.54
N VAL A 47 5.96 -15.79 -18.85
CA VAL A 47 5.48 -15.73 -17.47
C VAL A 47 3.96 -15.75 -17.44
N ALA A 48 3.39 -16.69 -16.69
CA ALA A 48 1.96 -16.73 -16.43
C ALA A 48 1.62 -15.76 -15.28
N PHE A 49 0.74 -14.81 -15.54
CA PHE A 49 0.30 -13.82 -14.54
C PHE A 49 -1.01 -14.26 -13.91
N GLU A 50 -1.00 -14.36 -12.58
CA GLU A 50 -2.17 -14.76 -11.78
C GLU A 50 -2.58 -13.61 -10.86
N TYR A 51 -3.88 -13.26 -10.83
CA TYR A 51 -4.41 -12.23 -9.94
C TYR A 51 -4.15 -12.56 -8.47
N GLY A 52 -3.85 -11.54 -7.66
CA GLY A 52 -3.50 -11.70 -6.26
C GLY A 52 -2.07 -12.19 -6.01
N SER A 53 -1.28 -12.44 -7.05
CA SER A 53 0.14 -12.78 -6.91
C SER A 53 0.95 -11.57 -6.44
N PRO A 54 1.88 -11.76 -5.47
CA PRO A 54 2.67 -10.66 -4.92
C PRO A 54 3.78 -10.18 -5.85
N LEU A 55 4.10 -8.90 -5.71
CA LEU A 55 5.28 -8.24 -6.25
C LEU A 55 6.05 -7.58 -5.11
N ALA A 56 7.34 -7.85 -5.01
CA ALA A 56 8.29 -7.12 -4.18
C ALA A 56 9.19 -6.24 -5.07
N PHE A 57 9.06 -4.92 -4.94
CA PHE A 57 9.90 -3.95 -5.63
C PHE A 57 10.98 -3.43 -4.69
N LYS A 58 12.24 -3.63 -5.06
CA LYS A 58 13.42 -3.12 -4.34
C LYS A 58 14.28 -2.25 -5.25
N LEU A 59 14.91 -1.23 -4.67
CA LEU A 59 15.88 -0.37 -5.36
C LEU A 59 17.16 -0.30 -4.51
N ASP A 60 18.28 -0.76 -5.07
CA ASP A 60 19.56 -0.85 -4.36
C ASP A 60 19.43 -1.56 -3.00
N ASP A 61 18.77 -2.72 -3.02
CA ASP A 61 18.43 -3.58 -1.87
C ASP A 61 17.49 -2.94 -0.83
N LYS A 62 17.03 -1.69 -1.08
CA LYS A 62 16.03 -1.04 -0.24
C LYS A 62 14.61 -1.43 -0.68
N GLU A 63 13.78 -1.74 0.28
CA GLU A 63 12.37 -2.05 0.09
C GLU A 63 11.59 -0.79 -0.28
N VAL A 64 10.96 -0.79 -1.48
CA VAL A 64 10.23 0.35 -2.02
C VAL A 64 8.73 0.13 -1.99
N PHE A 65 8.29 -1.06 -2.47
CA PHE A 65 6.88 -1.37 -2.57
C PHE A 65 6.67 -2.89 -2.49
N PHE A 66 5.62 -3.28 -1.81
CA PHE A 66 5.07 -4.63 -1.84
C PHE A 66 3.58 -4.55 -2.15
N GLY A 67 3.09 -5.39 -3.05
CA GLY A 67 1.68 -5.36 -3.42
C GLY A 67 1.27 -6.57 -4.24
N TYR A 68 0.00 -6.60 -4.63
CA TYR A 68 -0.63 -7.74 -5.28
C TYR A 68 -1.14 -7.37 -6.65
N LEU A 69 -1.03 -8.29 -7.60
CA LEU A 69 -1.51 -8.12 -8.98
C LEU A 69 -3.04 -7.96 -9.00
N THR A 70 -3.51 -6.81 -9.45
CA THR A 70 -4.93 -6.47 -9.51
C THR A 70 -5.47 -6.29 -10.92
N LYS A 71 -4.58 -6.04 -11.88
CA LYS A 71 -4.97 -5.85 -13.28
C LYS A 71 -3.88 -6.33 -14.22
N VAL A 72 -4.32 -7.06 -15.27
CA VAL A 72 -3.49 -7.43 -16.42
C VAL A 72 -4.14 -6.87 -17.67
N LYS A 73 -3.39 -6.12 -18.47
CA LYS A 73 -3.85 -5.59 -19.76
C LYS A 73 -2.91 -6.09 -20.84
N TYR A 74 -3.46 -6.86 -21.78
CA TYR A 74 -2.73 -7.31 -22.97
C TYR A 74 -2.97 -6.32 -24.11
N GLU A 75 -1.90 -5.78 -24.67
CA GLU A 75 -1.95 -4.96 -25.89
C GLU A 75 -1.55 -5.85 -27.07
N LYS A 76 -2.33 -5.74 -28.18
CA LYS A 76 -2.16 -6.60 -29.35
C LYS A 76 -0.68 -6.82 -29.68
N ASP A 77 -0.25 -8.06 -29.53
CA ASP A 77 0.99 -8.70 -30.01
C ASP A 77 2.34 -8.16 -29.51
N THR A 78 2.38 -7.11 -28.67
CA THR A 78 3.66 -6.49 -28.30
C THR A 78 3.93 -6.28 -26.83
N LYS A 79 2.90 -5.97 -26.01
CA LYS A 79 3.13 -5.57 -24.63
C LYS A 79 2.06 -6.09 -23.68
N THR A 80 2.49 -6.34 -22.44
CA THR A 80 1.59 -6.65 -21.31
C THR A 80 1.83 -5.63 -20.21
N THR A 81 0.76 -4.98 -19.74
CA THR A 81 0.81 -4.06 -18.61
C THR A 81 0.20 -4.70 -17.38
N LEU A 82 0.97 -4.75 -16.31
CA LEU A 82 0.60 -5.30 -15.01
C LEU A 82 0.40 -4.14 -14.03
N THR A 83 -0.67 -4.16 -13.25
CA THR A 83 -0.89 -3.17 -12.18
C THR A 83 -0.98 -3.90 -10.84
N PHE A 84 -0.11 -3.52 -9.93
CA PHE A 84 -0.06 -4.00 -8.56
C PHE A 84 -0.52 -2.89 -7.62
N HIS A 85 -1.26 -3.25 -6.57
CA HIS A 85 -1.64 -2.33 -5.49
C HIS A 85 -1.18 -2.90 -4.16
N ASP A 86 -0.84 -2.03 -3.23
CA ASP A 86 -0.58 -2.40 -1.85
C ASP A 86 -1.86 -2.88 -1.14
N GLN A 87 -1.73 -3.35 0.11
CA GLN A 87 -2.87 -3.89 0.85
C GLN A 87 -3.91 -2.84 1.26
N ILE A 88 -3.59 -1.52 1.20
CA ILE A 88 -4.59 -0.46 1.40
C ILE A 88 -5.74 -0.56 0.38
N LYS A 89 -5.50 -1.19 -0.77
CA LYS A 89 -6.53 -1.48 -1.76
C LYS A 89 -7.75 -2.21 -1.17
N TYR A 90 -7.53 -3.11 -0.22
CA TYR A 90 -8.60 -3.88 0.43
C TYR A 90 -9.47 -2.98 1.32
N LEU A 91 -8.90 -1.94 1.93
CA LEU A 91 -9.61 -0.96 2.76
C LEU A 91 -10.54 -0.02 1.97
N LEU A 92 -10.53 -0.08 0.64
CA LEU A 92 -11.47 0.67 -0.21
C LEU A 92 -12.87 0.02 -0.29
N ARG A 93 -13.09 -1.11 0.39
CA ARG A 93 -14.38 -1.77 0.49
C ARG A 93 -15.25 -1.12 1.56
N ASN A 94 -16.56 -1.11 1.31
CA ASN A 94 -17.51 -0.67 2.31
C ASN A 94 -17.73 -1.74 3.38
N ILE A 95 -17.84 -1.29 4.63
CA ILE A 95 -18.11 -2.12 5.80
C ILE A 95 -19.12 -1.43 6.72
N ASN A 96 -19.71 -2.22 7.62
CA ASN A 96 -20.38 -1.72 8.80
C ASN A 96 -19.43 -1.84 9.98
N PHE A 97 -19.25 -0.75 10.71
CA PHE A 97 -18.27 -0.69 11.80
C PHE A 97 -18.82 -0.02 13.03
N VAL A 98 -18.61 -0.65 14.19
CA VAL A 98 -19.01 -0.12 15.50
C VAL A 98 -17.81 -0.17 16.44
N ALA A 99 -17.49 0.97 17.07
CA ALA A 99 -16.46 1.03 18.10
C ALA A 99 -16.89 2.01 19.21
N ARG A 100 -16.56 1.67 20.45
CA ARG A 100 -16.71 2.53 21.63
C ARG A 100 -15.42 2.50 22.43
N ASP A 101 -15.07 3.63 23.01
CA ASP A 101 -13.89 3.78 23.88
C ASP A 101 -12.58 3.25 23.23
N LYS A 102 -12.43 3.48 21.94
CA LYS A 102 -11.27 3.05 21.16
C LYS A 102 -10.41 4.25 20.75
N ASN A 103 -9.09 4.04 20.68
CA ASN A 103 -8.18 4.95 20.01
C ASN A 103 -7.98 4.52 18.54
N VAL A 104 -7.32 5.38 17.75
CA VAL A 104 -7.10 5.12 16.32
C VAL A 104 -6.29 3.85 16.05
N ASN A 105 -5.29 3.51 16.88
CA ASN A 105 -4.52 2.28 16.73
C ASN A 105 -5.42 1.04 16.83
N GLN A 106 -6.34 1.04 17.80
CA GLN A 106 -7.30 -0.06 18.01
C GLN A 106 -8.32 -0.15 16.87
N ILE A 107 -8.75 0.99 16.30
CA ILE A 107 -9.64 1.02 15.14
C ILE A 107 -8.93 0.44 13.91
N VAL A 108 -7.70 0.88 13.63
CA VAL A 108 -6.88 0.33 12.54
C VAL A 108 -6.68 -1.17 12.71
N SER A 109 -6.33 -1.62 13.92
CA SER A 109 -6.12 -3.05 14.20
C SER A 109 -7.38 -3.88 14.00
N ALA A 110 -8.54 -3.39 14.46
CA ALA A 110 -9.81 -4.10 14.29
C ALA A 110 -10.18 -4.23 12.81
N ILE A 111 -10.14 -3.12 12.07
CA ILE A 111 -10.45 -3.13 10.63
C ILE A 111 -9.44 -3.98 9.84
N ALA A 112 -8.14 -3.86 10.12
CA ALA A 112 -7.13 -4.68 9.45
C ALA A 112 -7.32 -6.18 9.74
N GLY A 113 -7.72 -6.54 10.98
CA GLY A 113 -8.05 -7.91 11.34
C GLY A 113 -9.24 -8.48 10.56
N ASP A 114 -10.29 -7.68 10.32
CA ASP A 114 -11.46 -8.10 9.52
C ASP A 114 -11.11 -8.41 8.05
N PHE A 115 -9.99 -7.88 7.57
CA PHE A 115 -9.50 -8.09 6.21
C PHE A 115 -8.27 -9.01 6.12
N ASP A 116 -7.85 -9.64 7.23
CA ASP A 116 -6.62 -10.45 7.33
C ASP A 116 -5.36 -9.71 6.84
N LEU A 117 -5.29 -8.38 7.05
CA LEU A 117 -4.14 -7.58 6.64
C LEU A 117 -3.01 -7.68 7.67
N LYS A 118 -1.78 -7.69 7.18
CA LYS A 118 -0.61 -7.62 8.05
C LYS A 118 -0.46 -6.22 8.64
N ILE A 119 -0.30 -6.17 9.95
CA ILE A 119 -0.12 -4.94 10.72
C ILE A 119 1.35 -4.84 11.11
N GLY A 120 1.96 -3.72 10.78
CA GLY A 120 3.28 -3.31 11.24
C GLY A 120 3.17 -2.44 12.49
N GLU A 121 3.89 -1.34 12.52
CA GLU A 121 3.95 -0.45 13.66
C GLU A 121 2.78 0.55 13.66
N LEU A 122 2.01 0.59 14.76
CA LEU A 122 0.93 1.56 14.97
C LEU A 122 1.33 2.52 16.10
N LYS A 123 1.84 3.70 15.73
CA LYS A 123 2.36 4.74 16.64
C LYS A 123 1.52 6.01 16.58
N ALA A 124 0.29 5.95 17.04
CA ALA A 124 -0.53 7.13 17.25
C ALA A 124 -0.72 7.42 18.73
N PRO A 125 -1.01 8.70 19.11
CA PRO A 125 -1.38 9.05 20.48
C PRO A 125 -2.55 8.21 21.00
N ALA A 126 -2.50 7.82 22.28
CA ALA A 126 -3.56 7.03 22.91
C ALA A 126 -4.76 7.90 23.33
N VAL A 127 -5.35 8.57 22.35
CA VAL A 127 -6.54 9.43 22.56
C VAL A 127 -7.78 8.59 22.36
N THR A 128 -8.70 8.62 23.33
CA THR A 128 -10.01 7.94 23.22
C THR A 128 -10.91 8.75 22.29
N LEU A 129 -11.38 8.10 21.23
CA LEU A 129 -12.22 8.74 20.21
C LEU A 129 -13.71 8.63 20.57
N SER A 130 -14.51 9.50 19.96
CA SER A 130 -15.97 9.45 20.05
C SER A 130 -16.49 8.10 19.56
N PRO A 131 -17.63 7.61 20.10
CA PRO A 131 -18.22 6.36 19.62
C PRO A 131 -18.46 6.39 18.12
N GLN A 132 -18.00 5.35 17.43
CA GLN A 132 -18.12 5.20 15.99
C GLN A 132 -19.28 4.25 15.65
N LEU A 133 -20.24 4.73 14.88
CA LEU A 133 -21.27 3.92 14.23
C LEU A 133 -21.26 4.29 12.75
N LYS A 134 -20.78 3.38 11.92
CA LYS A 134 -20.64 3.59 10.48
C LYS A 134 -21.36 2.47 9.74
N GLU A 135 -22.18 2.84 8.79
CA GLU A 135 -22.91 1.92 7.92
C GLU A 135 -22.51 2.16 6.47
N ASP A 136 -22.28 1.08 5.74
CA ASP A 136 -21.93 1.07 4.31
C ASP A 136 -20.84 2.10 3.93
N LYS A 137 -19.80 2.21 4.75
CA LYS A 137 -18.72 3.18 4.58
C LYS A 137 -17.39 2.49 4.28
N LYS A 138 -16.56 3.09 3.41
CA LYS A 138 -15.24 2.54 3.13
C LYS A 138 -14.41 2.43 4.40
N ALA A 139 -13.78 1.27 4.60
CA ALA A 139 -12.93 1.04 5.75
C ALA A 139 -11.81 2.08 5.88
N LEU A 140 -11.20 2.49 4.75
CA LEU A 140 -10.18 3.54 4.73
C LEU A 140 -10.73 4.89 5.19
N ASP A 141 -11.95 5.26 4.80
CA ASP A 141 -12.57 6.53 5.22
C ASP A 141 -12.84 6.55 6.73
N ILE A 142 -13.24 5.40 7.30
CA ILE A 142 -13.43 5.25 8.76
C ILE A 142 -12.12 5.48 9.50
N ILE A 143 -11.02 4.87 9.03
CA ILE A 143 -9.69 5.08 9.59
C ILE A 143 -9.26 6.54 9.48
N GLN A 144 -9.50 7.18 8.33
CA GLN A 144 -9.12 8.57 8.11
C GLN A 144 -9.87 9.53 9.04
N GLU A 145 -11.17 9.31 9.26
CA GLU A 145 -11.95 10.10 10.25
C GLU A 145 -11.40 9.92 11.66
N ALA A 146 -11.04 8.70 12.04
CA ALA A 146 -10.39 8.44 13.32
C ALA A 146 -9.03 9.15 13.46
N MET A 147 -8.25 9.21 12.37
CA MET A 147 -7.00 9.98 12.33
C MET A 147 -7.24 11.50 12.42
N ASP A 148 -8.25 12.01 11.70
CA ASP A 148 -8.59 13.43 11.71
C ASP A 148 -9.11 13.85 13.11
N GLU A 149 -9.91 13.01 13.80
CA GLU A 149 -10.34 13.25 15.18
C GLU A 149 -9.16 13.20 16.15
N THR A 150 -8.23 12.26 15.99
CA THR A 150 -6.99 12.19 16.78
C THR A 150 -6.16 13.46 16.61
N LEU A 151 -6.03 13.98 15.38
CA LEU A 151 -5.33 15.24 15.10
C LEU A 151 -5.96 16.42 15.85
N VAL A 152 -7.29 16.53 15.85
CA VAL A 152 -8.00 17.61 16.55
C VAL A 152 -7.76 17.55 18.06
N GLN A 153 -7.72 16.34 18.64
CA GLN A 153 -7.57 16.17 20.09
C GLN A 153 -6.11 16.24 20.58
N SER A 154 -5.16 15.74 19.78
CA SER A 154 -3.74 15.64 20.19
C SER A 154 -2.81 16.67 19.53
N GLY A 155 -3.24 17.32 18.44
CA GLY A 155 -2.38 18.18 17.60
C GLY A 155 -1.40 17.41 16.73
N GLU A 156 -1.40 16.07 16.75
CA GLU A 156 -0.45 15.25 15.99
C GLU A 156 -1.05 14.75 14.66
N LEU A 157 -0.42 15.16 13.55
CA LEU A 157 -0.74 14.66 12.23
C LEU A 157 -0.30 13.18 12.09
N LEU A 158 -1.19 12.33 11.59
CA LEU A 158 -0.94 10.92 11.35
C LEU A 158 -0.85 10.60 9.86
N VAL A 159 -0.06 9.59 9.52
CA VAL A 159 0.07 9.02 8.17
C VAL A 159 -0.12 7.52 8.25
N LEU A 160 -1.09 7.01 7.49
CA LEU A 160 -1.30 5.58 7.26
C LEU A 160 -0.69 5.21 5.90
N TYR A 161 0.16 4.21 5.87
CA TYR A 161 0.78 3.71 4.64
C TYR A 161 1.11 2.22 4.76
N ASP A 162 1.35 1.58 3.63
CA ASP A 162 1.88 0.22 3.58
C ASP A 162 3.42 0.27 3.59
N LYS A 163 4.03 -0.29 4.63
CA LYS A 163 5.48 -0.45 4.72
C LYS A 163 5.86 -1.85 4.28
N PHE A 164 6.06 -2.02 2.98
CA PHE A 164 6.47 -3.28 2.37
C PHE A 164 5.61 -4.49 2.78
N GLY A 165 4.29 -4.33 2.67
CA GLY A 165 3.30 -5.36 3.00
C GLY A 165 2.83 -5.35 4.45
N GLU A 166 3.13 -4.30 5.23
CA GLU A 166 2.67 -4.12 6.60
C GLU A 166 2.00 -2.75 6.78
N LEU A 167 0.74 -2.76 7.21
CA LEU A 167 -0.02 -1.55 7.45
C LEU A 167 0.56 -0.79 8.64
N THR A 168 1.09 0.39 8.39
CA THR A 168 1.83 1.20 9.37
C THR A 168 1.14 2.54 9.58
N LEU A 169 0.99 2.95 10.85
CA LEU A 169 0.46 4.24 11.26
C LEU A 169 1.51 4.99 12.08
N THR A 170 1.89 6.19 11.64
CA THR A 170 2.93 6.98 12.31
C THR A 170 2.74 8.48 12.09
N THR A 171 3.60 9.29 12.71
CA THR A 171 3.66 10.73 12.43
C THR A 171 4.64 11.02 11.30
N PRO A 172 4.49 12.12 10.53
CA PRO A 172 5.42 12.48 9.46
C PRO A 172 6.89 12.58 9.90
N LYS A 173 7.13 12.93 11.15
CA LYS A 173 8.48 13.04 11.73
C LYS A 173 9.23 11.71 11.77
N ASN A 174 8.51 10.60 11.82
CA ASN A 174 9.06 9.25 11.90
C ASN A 174 9.13 8.56 10.52
N LEU A 175 8.71 9.24 9.44
CA LEU A 175 8.86 8.70 8.09
C LEU A 175 10.34 8.74 7.70
N PRO A 176 10.87 7.66 7.10
CA PRO A 176 12.24 7.68 6.61
C PRO A 176 12.37 8.72 5.47
N ILE A 177 13.26 9.70 5.64
CA ILE A 177 13.65 10.60 4.55
C ILE A 177 14.56 9.81 3.63
N GLN A 178 14.05 9.41 2.47
CA GLN A 178 14.84 8.61 1.51
C GLN A 178 15.63 9.48 0.52
N TYR A 179 15.18 10.71 0.26
CA TYR A 179 15.80 11.61 -0.71
C TYR A 179 15.79 13.05 -0.24
N ILE A 180 16.93 13.72 -0.37
CA ILE A 180 17.06 15.16 -0.24
C ILE A 180 17.29 15.70 -1.65
N ILE A 181 16.34 16.49 -2.17
CA ILE A 181 16.50 17.16 -3.46
C ILE A 181 17.13 18.53 -3.17
N GLY A 182 18.38 18.71 -3.59
CA GLY A 182 19.11 19.96 -3.49
C GLY A 182 19.45 20.54 -4.86
N ASN A 183 19.94 21.77 -4.90
CA ASN A 183 20.34 22.44 -6.16
C ASN A 183 21.44 21.69 -6.94
N GLU A 184 22.19 20.81 -6.27
CA GLU A 184 23.27 20.01 -6.89
C GLU A 184 22.75 18.71 -7.56
N SER A 185 21.46 18.43 -7.45
CA SER A 185 20.84 17.21 -8.03
C SER A 185 20.52 17.35 -9.52
N PHE A 186 20.88 18.46 -10.15
CA PHE A 186 20.60 18.78 -11.56
C PHE A 186 21.87 18.95 -12.42
N MET A 187 23.00 18.40 -11.98
CA MET A 187 24.21 18.34 -12.83
C MET A 187 24.40 16.95 -13.42
#